data_4910ad8d3a12af5097016bdb3035b09d
#
_entry.id   4910ad8d3a12af5097016bdb3035b09d
#
_cell.length_a   1.000
_cell.length_b   1.000
_cell.length_c   1.000
_cell.angle_alpha   90.00
_cell.angle_beta   90.00
_cell.angle_gamma   90.00
#
_symmetry.space_group_name_H-M   'P 1'
#
loop_
_entity.id
_entity.type
_entity.pdbx_description
1 polymer ?
#
loop_
_entity_poly.entity_id
_entity_poly.type
_entity_poly.pdbx_seq_one_letter_code
_entity_poly.pdbx_strand_id
1 'polypeptide(L)'
;SAALSIRALEVLRDRAAVVDDWETLVAVADDLQAAQPSMAVLANRVNRVMSGADASPTAVHDRAIEEIDAALDADAAAAATAADRLSGPIATLSWSGTVKDALLELDAPVTVGEARPNREGIKLAEALADSGVDVTVTTDAALASVLSREAFGAVLVGADTILPTGDVVNKTGTRGLALAAEAADIPVYVVTARDKVSKDDTFHPEAGPATEVYDGEAELRVANPQFDLTPGDLIEGVLTEDGLLDQRGIELVAAQHRSNAEWHTAASTTSH
;
A
#
# COMPACT_ATOMS: atom_id res chain seq x y z
N SER A 1 -1.85 6.46 -3.11
CA SER A 1 -2.94 5.99 -2.21
C SER A 1 -2.98 6.77 -0.89
N ALA A 2 -1.85 6.97 -0.17
CA ALA A 2 -1.81 7.65 1.13
C ALA A 2 -2.40 9.08 1.08
N ALA A 3 -1.93 9.94 0.17
CA ALA A 3 -2.43 11.32 0.05
C ALA A 3 -3.95 11.39 -0.22
N LEU A 4 -4.50 10.47 -0.99
CA LEU A 4 -5.93 10.45 -1.30
C LEU A 4 -6.76 10.04 -0.08
N SER A 5 -6.30 9.07 0.71
CA SER A 5 -6.99 8.68 1.95
C SER A 5 -6.96 9.78 3.02
N ILE A 6 -5.85 10.52 3.14
CA ILE A 6 -5.78 11.71 4.01
C ILE A 6 -6.77 12.77 3.53
N ARG A 7 -6.85 13.02 2.21
CA ARG A 7 -7.83 13.97 1.66
C ARG A 7 -9.27 13.58 1.95
N ALA A 8 -9.57 12.29 1.93
CA ALA A 8 -10.90 11.79 2.31
C ALA A 8 -11.22 12.07 3.79
N LEU A 9 -10.25 11.90 4.69
CA LEU A 9 -10.40 12.26 6.10
C LEU A 9 -10.58 13.77 6.32
N GLU A 10 -9.85 14.61 5.57
CA GLU A 10 -10.05 16.06 5.60
C GLU A 10 -11.48 16.46 5.19
N VAL A 11 -12.02 15.84 4.12
CA VAL A 11 -13.40 16.07 3.70
C VAL A 11 -14.38 15.66 4.80
N LEU A 12 -14.18 14.51 5.44
CA LEU A 12 -15.04 14.03 6.53
C LEU A 12 -14.97 14.96 7.75
N ARG A 13 -13.76 15.38 8.16
CA ARG A 13 -13.52 16.37 9.22
C ARG A 13 -14.25 17.69 8.96
N ASP A 14 -14.02 18.27 7.77
CA ASP A 14 -14.59 19.56 7.42
C ASP A 14 -16.12 19.53 7.34
N ARG A 15 -16.66 18.38 6.91
CA ARG A 15 -18.10 18.17 6.87
C ARG A 15 -18.67 18.03 8.27
N ALA A 16 -18.02 17.28 9.14
CA ALA A 16 -18.42 17.10 10.53
C ALA A 16 -18.42 18.43 11.34
N ALA A 17 -17.60 19.39 10.93
CA ALA A 17 -17.57 20.72 11.55
C ALA A 17 -18.79 21.60 11.25
N VAL A 18 -19.58 21.30 10.21
CA VAL A 18 -20.68 22.16 9.71
C VAL A 18 -22.04 21.48 9.66
N VAL A 19 -22.13 20.18 9.95
CA VAL A 19 -23.41 19.45 9.99
C VAL A 19 -23.70 18.99 11.42
N ASP A 20 -25.00 18.99 11.77
CA ASP A 20 -25.46 18.59 13.10
C ASP A 20 -26.11 17.20 13.12
N ASP A 21 -26.26 16.58 11.97
CA ASP A 21 -26.93 15.29 11.85
C ASP A 21 -25.97 14.16 11.40
N TRP A 22 -26.16 13.00 12.01
CA TRP A 22 -25.37 11.80 11.74
C TRP A 22 -25.60 11.22 10.34
N GLU A 23 -26.83 11.26 9.84
CA GLU A 23 -27.21 10.65 8.55
C GLU A 23 -26.45 11.30 7.39
N THR A 24 -26.25 12.62 7.44
CA THR A 24 -25.43 13.33 6.45
C THR A 24 -23.97 12.85 6.49
N LEU A 25 -23.39 12.61 7.65
CA LEU A 25 -22.02 12.09 7.76
C LEU A 25 -21.89 10.65 7.27
N VAL A 26 -22.89 9.81 7.54
CA VAL A 26 -23.00 8.46 6.97
C VAL A 26 -22.96 8.53 5.44
N ALA A 27 -23.80 9.37 4.83
CA ALA A 27 -23.82 9.52 3.38
C ALA A 27 -22.46 9.99 2.81
N VAL A 28 -21.79 10.93 3.47
CA VAL A 28 -20.45 11.39 3.07
C VAL A 28 -19.43 10.26 3.17
N ALA A 29 -19.43 9.49 4.24
CA ALA A 29 -18.51 8.37 4.43
C ALA A 29 -18.72 7.28 3.35
N ASP A 30 -19.97 6.98 3.02
CA ASP A 30 -20.34 6.05 1.95
C ASP A 30 -19.87 6.53 0.57
N ASP A 31 -20.11 7.81 0.25
CA ASP A 31 -19.67 8.42 -1.00
C ASP A 31 -18.14 8.39 -1.14
N LEU A 32 -17.41 8.67 -0.07
CA LEU A 32 -15.94 8.59 -0.06
C LEU A 32 -15.44 7.18 -0.35
N GLN A 33 -16.02 6.16 0.28
CA GLN A 33 -15.65 4.76 0.05
C GLN A 33 -16.06 4.30 -1.36
N ALA A 34 -17.24 4.68 -1.83
CA ALA A 34 -17.74 4.34 -3.16
C ALA A 34 -16.92 4.98 -4.30
N ALA A 35 -16.29 6.13 -4.05
CA ALA A 35 -15.45 6.80 -5.05
C ALA A 35 -14.16 6.01 -5.37
N GLN A 36 -13.69 5.16 -4.45
CA GLN A 36 -12.44 4.38 -4.60
C GLN A 36 -12.59 2.98 -3.98
N PRO A 37 -13.43 2.11 -4.54
CA PRO A 37 -13.79 0.83 -3.93
C PRO A 37 -12.63 -0.17 -3.83
N SER A 38 -11.60 -0.02 -4.66
CA SER A 38 -10.38 -0.85 -4.62
C SER A 38 -9.33 -0.37 -3.61
N MET A 39 -9.54 0.80 -2.98
CA MET A 39 -8.56 1.42 -2.08
C MET A 39 -8.82 1.07 -0.61
N ALA A 40 -8.28 -0.07 -0.14
CA ALA A 40 -8.47 -0.55 1.24
C ALA A 40 -8.08 0.51 2.29
N VAL A 41 -6.96 1.22 2.09
CA VAL A 41 -6.48 2.26 3.04
C VAL A 41 -7.49 3.37 3.27
N LEU A 42 -8.21 3.80 2.24
CA LEU A 42 -9.25 4.84 2.37
C LEU A 42 -10.44 4.32 3.19
N ALA A 43 -10.95 3.15 2.81
CA ALA A 43 -12.08 2.54 3.50
C ALA A 43 -11.77 2.27 4.97
N ASN A 44 -10.59 1.75 5.29
CA ASN A 44 -10.19 1.42 6.66
C ASN A 44 -10.08 2.65 7.54
N ARG A 45 -9.50 3.75 7.04
CA ARG A 45 -9.39 5.02 7.78
C ARG A 45 -10.75 5.67 8.01
N VAL A 46 -11.60 5.75 6.99
CA VAL A 46 -12.97 6.26 7.14
C VAL A 46 -13.76 5.41 8.14
N ASN A 47 -13.70 4.07 8.04
CA ASN A 47 -14.38 3.18 8.97
C ASN A 47 -13.89 3.35 10.41
N ARG A 48 -12.58 3.57 10.63
CA ARG A 48 -12.01 3.78 11.97
C ARG A 48 -12.53 5.07 12.61
N VAL A 49 -12.64 6.15 11.84
CA VAL A 49 -13.25 7.40 12.32
C VAL A 49 -14.71 7.18 12.69
N MET A 50 -15.49 6.58 11.78
CA MET A 50 -16.94 6.42 11.96
C MET A 50 -17.29 5.45 13.10
N SER A 51 -16.57 4.33 13.22
CA SER A 51 -16.84 3.29 14.23
C SER A 51 -16.69 3.77 15.67
N GLY A 52 -15.82 4.75 15.92
CA GLY A 52 -15.57 5.28 17.26
C GLY A 52 -16.30 6.59 17.60
N ALA A 53 -17.17 7.07 16.70
CA ALA A 53 -17.77 8.40 16.84
C ALA A 53 -19.12 8.41 17.57
N ASP A 54 -19.67 7.25 17.96
CA ASP A 54 -20.94 7.10 18.70
C ASP A 54 -22.09 7.97 18.15
N ALA A 55 -22.21 8.03 16.83
CA ALA A 55 -23.17 8.85 16.09
C ALA A 55 -23.10 10.37 16.40
N SER A 56 -21.92 10.87 16.80
CA SER A 56 -21.68 12.28 17.14
C SER A 56 -20.87 13.00 16.08
N PRO A 57 -21.36 14.06 15.43
CA PRO A 57 -20.58 14.87 14.50
C PRO A 57 -19.30 15.45 15.10
N THR A 58 -19.35 15.92 16.35
CA THR A 58 -18.17 16.40 17.06
C THR A 58 -17.11 15.32 17.22
N ALA A 59 -17.51 14.10 17.57
CA ALA A 59 -16.60 12.98 17.70
C ALA A 59 -16.00 12.57 16.33
N VAL A 60 -16.77 12.63 15.25
CA VAL A 60 -16.24 12.42 13.87
C VAL A 60 -15.15 13.44 13.55
N HIS A 61 -15.40 14.72 13.84
CA HIS A 61 -14.44 15.79 13.62
C HIS A 61 -13.11 15.54 14.36
N ASP A 62 -13.19 15.29 15.67
CA ASP A 62 -12.01 15.12 16.52
C ASP A 62 -11.23 13.85 16.12
N ARG A 63 -11.93 12.74 15.89
CA ARG A 63 -11.29 11.50 15.44
C ARG A 63 -10.69 11.60 14.04
N ALA A 64 -11.29 12.38 13.14
CA ALA A 64 -10.70 12.60 11.83
C ALA A 64 -9.37 13.37 11.90
N ILE A 65 -9.22 14.31 12.85
CA ILE A 65 -7.95 14.99 13.10
C ILE A 65 -6.91 13.99 13.60
N GLU A 66 -7.23 13.21 14.63
CA GLU A 66 -6.33 12.17 15.18
C GLU A 66 -5.89 11.17 14.09
N GLU A 67 -6.82 10.76 13.24
CA GLU A 67 -6.54 9.80 12.16
C GLU A 67 -5.69 10.41 11.03
N ILE A 68 -5.85 11.71 10.74
CA ILE A 68 -4.99 12.42 9.79
C ILE A 68 -3.56 12.45 10.31
N ASP A 69 -3.35 12.81 11.57
CA ASP A 69 -2.03 12.86 12.19
C ASP A 69 -1.37 11.46 12.19
N ALA A 70 -2.11 10.42 12.61
CA ALA A 70 -1.63 9.04 12.57
C ALA A 70 -1.29 8.59 11.14
N ALA A 71 -2.09 8.98 10.15
CA ALA A 71 -1.86 8.64 8.75
C ALA A 71 -0.61 9.31 8.14
N LEU A 72 -0.29 10.52 8.59
CA LEU A 72 0.93 11.23 8.16
C LEU A 72 2.20 10.55 8.71
N ASP A 73 2.13 10.00 9.91
CA ASP A 73 3.28 9.38 10.58
C ASP A 73 3.47 7.90 10.18
N ALA A 74 2.40 7.22 9.77
CA ALA A 74 2.42 5.76 9.54
C ALA A 74 3.44 5.33 8.48
N ASP A 75 3.52 6.02 7.34
CA ASP A 75 4.45 5.67 6.26
C ASP A 75 5.93 5.87 6.70
N ALA A 76 6.23 6.92 7.45
CA ALA A 76 7.58 7.17 7.98
C ALA A 76 7.95 6.14 9.05
N ALA A 77 7.03 5.80 9.96
CA ALA A 77 7.26 4.78 10.99
C ALA A 77 7.43 3.37 10.39
N ALA A 78 6.67 3.03 9.33
CA ALA A 78 6.87 1.78 8.59
C ALA A 78 8.24 1.75 7.89
N ALA A 79 8.67 2.86 7.29
CA ALA A 79 9.99 2.99 6.68
C ALA A 79 11.12 2.77 7.70
N ALA A 80 11.03 3.40 8.88
CA ALA A 80 11.98 3.19 9.97
C ALA A 80 12.01 1.72 10.44
N THR A 81 10.85 1.06 10.57
CA THR A 81 10.76 -0.37 10.88
C THR A 81 11.52 -1.23 9.85
N ALA A 82 11.43 -0.87 8.56
CA ALA A 82 12.13 -1.58 7.51
C ALA A 82 13.65 -1.33 7.58
N ALA A 83 14.08 -0.09 7.82
CA ALA A 83 15.48 0.28 7.95
C ALA A 83 16.15 -0.42 9.14
N ASP A 84 15.47 -0.54 10.27
CA ASP A 84 15.99 -1.23 11.46
C ASP A 84 16.14 -2.75 11.27
N ARG A 85 15.34 -3.34 10.37
CA ARG A 85 15.31 -4.79 10.20
C ARG A 85 16.17 -5.29 9.05
N LEU A 86 16.30 -4.52 7.99
CA LEU A 86 16.97 -4.94 6.77
C LEU A 86 18.45 -4.56 6.79
N SER A 87 19.24 -5.29 6.04
CA SER A 87 20.68 -5.03 5.88
C SER A 87 21.19 -5.61 4.57
N GLY A 88 22.34 -5.10 4.10
CA GLY A 88 22.96 -5.52 2.85
C GLY A 88 22.26 -4.95 1.61
N PRO A 89 22.71 -5.30 0.40
CA PRO A 89 22.14 -4.80 -0.84
C PRO A 89 20.66 -5.15 -0.97
N ILE A 90 19.85 -4.19 -1.42
CA ILE A 90 18.39 -4.35 -1.57
C ILE A 90 18.01 -4.29 -3.05
N ALA A 91 17.12 -5.20 -3.48
CA ALA A 91 16.48 -5.11 -4.77
C ALA A 91 15.02 -4.60 -4.61
N THR A 92 14.56 -3.78 -5.53
CA THR A 92 13.19 -3.25 -5.53
C THR A 92 12.68 -3.03 -6.95
N LEU A 93 11.39 -2.66 -7.06
CA LEU A 93 10.70 -2.40 -8.32
C LEU A 93 9.76 -1.21 -8.16
N SER A 94 9.65 -0.38 -9.21
CA SER A 94 8.67 0.70 -9.29
C SER A 94 8.91 1.84 -8.28
N TRP A 95 7.87 2.65 -8.03
CA TRP A 95 7.90 3.79 -7.12
C TRP A 95 6.98 3.54 -5.92
N SER A 96 7.53 3.63 -4.73
CA SER A 96 6.78 3.73 -3.48
C SER A 96 7.45 4.76 -2.57
N GLY A 97 6.68 5.67 -1.99
CA GLY A 97 7.20 6.66 -1.04
C GLY A 97 7.79 5.99 0.20
N THR A 98 7.07 5.05 0.79
CA THR A 98 7.49 4.30 1.98
C THR A 98 8.76 3.47 1.71
N VAL A 99 8.86 2.81 0.53
CA VAL A 99 10.09 2.11 0.11
C VAL A 99 11.25 3.09 -0.04
N LYS A 100 11.02 4.23 -0.71
CA LYS A 100 12.06 5.27 -0.87
C LYS A 100 12.58 5.74 0.49
N ASP A 101 11.68 6.04 1.42
CA ASP A 101 12.05 6.56 2.74
C ASP A 101 12.84 5.50 3.53
N ALA A 102 12.43 4.23 3.49
CA ALA A 102 13.18 3.12 4.08
C ALA A 102 14.59 2.97 3.47
N LEU A 103 14.69 3.05 2.13
CA LEU A 103 15.98 2.91 1.43
C LEU A 103 16.93 4.09 1.67
N LEU A 104 16.40 5.28 1.98
CA LEU A 104 17.21 6.44 2.36
C LEU A 104 17.81 6.32 3.77
N GLU A 105 17.17 5.57 4.64
CA GLU A 105 17.67 5.29 6.00
C GLU A 105 18.64 4.09 6.03
N LEU A 106 18.62 3.23 4.99
CA LEU A 106 19.51 2.10 4.85
C LEU A 106 20.85 2.54 4.23
N ASP A 107 21.96 2.24 4.89
CA ASP A 107 23.31 2.41 4.31
C ASP A 107 23.68 1.18 3.46
N ALA A 108 23.03 1.01 2.31
CA ALA A 108 23.17 -0.17 1.47
C ALA A 108 22.97 0.17 -0.03
N PRO A 109 23.70 -0.55 -0.94
CA PRO A 109 23.43 -0.46 -2.37
C PRO A 109 22.02 -0.91 -2.74
N VAL A 110 21.44 -0.27 -3.74
CA VAL A 110 20.07 -0.57 -4.19
C VAL A 110 20.04 -0.89 -5.68
N THR A 111 19.40 -1.99 -6.04
CA THR A 111 19.07 -2.30 -7.44
C THR A 111 17.59 -2.10 -7.69
N VAL A 112 17.26 -1.27 -8.69
CA VAL A 112 15.89 -0.86 -9.01
C VAL A 112 15.49 -1.36 -10.39
N GLY A 113 14.39 -2.11 -10.48
CA GLY A 113 13.70 -2.42 -11.74
C GLY A 113 13.01 -1.18 -12.29
N GLU A 114 13.12 -0.94 -13.60
CA GLU A 114 12.57 0.27 -14.24
C GLU A 114 11.05 0.41 -14.13
N ALA A 115 10.33 -0.70 -13.98
CA ALA A 115 8.86 -0.80 -13.89
C ALA A 115 8.14 -0.30 -15.16
N ARG A 116 8.21 -1.08 -16.24
CA ARG A 116 7.41 -0.84 -17.46
C ARG A 116 5.90 -0.96 -17.15
N PRO A 117 5.00 -0.24 -17.86
CA PRO A 117 5.31 0.66 -19.01
C PRO A 117 5.77 2.06 -18.61
N ASN A 118 5.39 2.58 -17.43
CA ASN A 118 5.54 3.99 -17.07
C ASN A 118 6.93 4.36 -16.52
N ARG A 119 7.77 3.35 -16.25
CA ARG A 119 9.15 3.50 -15.78
C ARG A 119 9.25 4.27 -14.45
N GLU A 120 8.32 4.01 -13.53
CA GLU A 120 8.32 4.69 -12.22
C GLU A 120 9.56 4.35 -11.39
N GLY A 121 10.18 3.19 -11.61
CA GLY A 121 11.44 2.80 -10.96
C GLY A 121 12.61 3.73 -11.29
N ILE A 122 12.60 4.36 -12.47
CA ILE A 122 13.63 5.37 -12.80
C ILE A 122 13.54 6.57 -11.86
N LYS A 123 12.32 7.06 -11.56
CA LYS A 123 12.14 8.17 -10.61
C LYS A 123 12.65 7.82 -9.22
N LEU A 124 12.42 6.56 -8.78
CA LEU A 124 12.95 6.08 -7.51
C LEU A 124 14.48 6.09 -7.52
N ALA A 125 15.09 5.53 -8.56
CA ALA A 125 16.53 5.46 -8.69
C ALA A 125 17.18 6.86 -8.71
N GLU A 126 16.62 7.80 -9.45
CA GLU A 126 17.08 9.20 -9.49
C GLU A 126 17.00 9.84 -8.10
N ALA A 127 15.87 9.71 -7.39
CA ALA A 127 15.68 10.28 -6.06
C ALA A 127 16.65 9.70 -5.01
N LEU A 128 16.96 8.40 -5.10
CA LEU A 128 17.94 7.75 -4.22
C LEU A 128 19.38 8.20 -4.55
N ALA A 129 19.74 8.24 -5.85
CA ALA A 129 21.06 8.67 -6.29
C ALA A 129 21.33 10.14 -5.95
N ASP A 130 20.35 11.03 -6.11
CA ASP A 130 20.44 12.45 -5.71
C ASP A 130 20.67 12.60 -4.19
N SER A 131 20.26 11.60 -3.40
CA SER A 131 20.50 11.54 -1.96
C SER A 131 21.79 10.83 -1.56
N GLY A 132 22.59 10.36 -2.54
CA GLY A 132 23.92 9.76 -2.32
C GLY A 132 23.89 8.24 -2.13
N VAL A 133 22.77 7.56 -2.35
CA VAL A 133 22.67 6.10 -2.32
C VAL A 133 23.37 5.52 -3.56
N ASP A 134 24.11 4.42 -3.41
CA ASP A 134 24.66 3.66 -4.54
C ASP A 134 23.55 2.88 -5.25
N VAL A 135 23.17 3.30 -6.47
CA VAL A 135 22.00 2.77 -7.17
C VAL A 135 22.36 2.16 -8.51
N THR A 136 21.91 0.95 -8.75
CA THR A 136 21.90 0.28 -10.05
C THR A 136 20.49 0.22 -10.60
N VAL A 137 20.28 0.65 -11.85
CA VAL A 137 19.00 0.49 -12.58
C VAL A 137 19.09 -0.66 -13.55
N THR A 138 18.07 -1.50 -13.60
CA THR A 138 17.98 -2.60 -14.56
C THR A 138 16.60 -2.66 -15.22
N THR A 139 16.50 -3.34 -16.37
CA THR A 139 15.19 -3.64 -16.95
C THR A 139 14.47 -4.71 -16.14
N ASP A 140 13.13 -4.68 -16.13
CA ASP A 140 12.34 -5.65 -15.36
C ASP A 140 12.65 -7.11 -15.75
N ALA A 141 12.87 -7.36 -17.04
CA ALA A 141 13.20 -8.69 -17.55
C ALA A 141 14.57 -9.21 -17.10
N ALA A 142 15.50 -8.32 -16.69
CA ALA A 142 16.83 -8.71 -16.24
C ALA A 142 16.91 -8.94 -14.73
N LEU A 143 15.91 -8.50 -13.94
CA LEU A 143 15.92 -8.63 -12.47
C LEU A 143 16.22 -10.05 -12.00
N ALA A 144 15.57 -11.07 -12.56
CA ALA A 144 15.82 -12.47 -12.18
C ALA A 144 17.28 -12.90 -12.41
N SER A 145 17.92 -12.42 -13.51
CA SER A 145 19.32 -12.70 -13.78
C SER A 145 20.25 -11.95 -12.83
N VAL A 146 19.92 -10.74 -12.44
CA VAL A 146 20.71 -9.94 -11.47
C VAL A 146 20.63 -10.60 -10.10
N LEU A 147 19.43 -10.95 -9.61
CA LEU A 147 19.25 -11.63 -8.32
C LEU A 147 20.02 -12.96 -8.24
N SER A 148 20.14 -13.70 -9.35
CA SER A 148 20.86 -14.98 -9.37
C SER A 148 22.39 -14.87 -9.38
N ARG A 149 22.94 -13.67 -9.63
CA ARG A 149 24.40 -13.47 -9.81
C ARG A 149 25.04 -12.63 -8.72
N GLU A 150 24.24 -11.83 -8.03
CA GLU A 150 24.72 -10.88 -7.02
C GLU A 150 24.11 -11.23 -5.66
N ALA A 151 24.79 -10.90 -4.58
CA ALA A 151 24.30 -11.14 -3.24
C ALA A 151 23.36 -9.98 -2.82
N PHE A 152 22.14 -10.32 -2.45
CA PHE A 152 21.16 -9.39 -1.88
C PHE A 152 20.80 -9.80 -0.46
N GLY A 153 20.60 -8.80 0.42
CA GLY A 153 20.06 -9.02 1.76
C GLY A 153 18.55 -9.25 1.76
N ALA A 154 17.84 -8.55 0.86
CA ALA A 154 16.42 -8.71 0.69
C ALA A 154 15.92 -8.10 -0.64
N VAL A 155 14.70 -8.48 -1.02
CA VAL A 155 13.83 -7.69 -1.89
C VAL A 155 12.89 -6.89 -1.00
N LEU A 156 12.75 -5.59 -1.25
CA LEU A 156 11.82 -4.70 -0.55
C LEU A 156 10.86 -4.05 -1.54
N VAL A 157 9.57 -4.26 -1.36
CA VAL A 157 8.52 -3.67 -2.19
C VAL A 157 7.45 -2.97 -1.35
N GLY A 158 6.68 -2.07 -1.94
CA GLY A 158 5.47 -1.54 -1.34
C GLY A 158 4.28 -2.46 -1.54
N ALA A 159 3.11 -2.01 -1.11
CA ALA A 159 1.82 -2.61 -1.44
C ALA A 159 0.77 -1.54 -1.73
N ASP A 160 -0.18 -1.85 -2.60
CA ASP A 160 -1.43 -1.10 -2.72
C ASP A 160 -2.51 -1.69 -1.81
N THR A 161 -2.55 -3.02 -1.68
CA THR A 161 -3.43 -3.74 -0.76
C THR A 161 -2.78 -5.04 -0.33
N ILE A 162 -2.99 -5.45 0.93
CA ILE A 162 -2.64 -6.77 1.45
C ILE A 162 -3.95 -7.48 1.79
N LEU A 163 -4.16 -8.65 1.22
CA LEU A 163 -5.35 -9.45 1.49
C LEU A 163 -5.21 -10.19 2.83
N PRO A 164 -6.32 -10.57 3.48
CA PRO A 164 -6.29 -11.36 4.72
C PRO A 164 -5.53 -12.69 4.61
N THR A 165 -5.43 -13.24 3.39
CA THR A 165 -4.62 -14.42 3.06
C THR A 165 -3.11 -14.18 3.10
N GLY A 166 -2.66 -12.93 3.25
CA GLY A 166 -1.27 -12.52 3.12
C GLY A 166 -0.84 -12.21 1.68
N ASP A 167 -1.71 -12.44 0.71
CA ASP A 167 -1.44 -12.11 -0.69
C ASP A 167 -1.31 -10.60 -0.86
N VAL A 168 -0.37 -10.16 -1.68
CA VAL A 168 -0.02 -8.76 -1.87
C VAL A 168 -0.42 -8.28 -3.26
N VAL A 169 -1.25 -7.26 -3.32
CA VAL A 169 -1.57 -6.51 -4.54
C VAL A 169 -0.60 -5.34 -4.64
N ASN A 170 0.19 -5.31 -5.69
CA ASN A 170 1.15 -4.25 -5.94
C ASN A 170 1.40 -4.08 -7.44
N LYS A 171 2.20 -3.08 -7.81
CA LYS A 171 2.60 -2.80 -9.20
C LYS A 171 3.00 -4.09 -9.92
N THR A 172 2.45 -4.27 -11.13
CA THR A 172 2.78 -5.41 -12.01
C THR A 172 4.29 -5.57 -12.17
N GLY A 173 4.75 -6.80 -11.97
CA GLY A 173 6.17 -7.17 -11.90
C GLY A 173 6.59 -7.62 -10.50
N THR A 174 5.86 -7.23 -9.45
CA THR A 174 6.13 -7.65 -8.07
C THR A 174 6.13 -9.15 -7.91
N ARG A 175 5.12 -9.84 -8.46
CA ARG A 175 5.05 -11.31 -8.45
C ARG A 175 6.24 -11.94 -9.15
N GLY A 176 6.65 -11.40 -10.31
CA GLY A 176 7.82 -11.90 -11.04
C GLY A 176 9.11 -11.73 -10.26
N LEU A 177 9.26 -10.59 -9.59
CA LEU A 177 10.41 -10.30 -8.72
C LEU A 177 10.43 -11.24 -7.50
N ALA A 178 9.28 -11.48 -6.85
CA ALA A 178 9.18 -12.37 -5.70
C ALA A 178 9.52 -13.83 -6.07
N LEU A 179 9.02 -14.33 -7.20
CA LEU A 179 9.37 -15.67 -7.72
C LEU A 179 10.87 -15.80 -8.03
N ALA A 180 11.48 -14.73 -8.56
CA ALA A 180 12.91 -14.73 -8.83
C ALA A 180 13.75 -14.69 -7.54
N ALA A 181 13.28 -13.97 -6.53
CA ALA A 181 13.90 -13.91 -5.21
C ALA A 181 13.84 -15.27 -4.49
N GLU A 182 12.67 -15.95 -4.52
CA GLU A 182 12.52 -17.31 -3.98
C GLU A 182 13.52 -18.29 -4.63
N ALA A 183 13.62 -18.23 -5.97
CA ALA A 183 14.57 -19.10 -6.69
C ALA A 183 16.05 -18.81 -6.38
N ALA A 184 16.35 -17.67 -5.77
CA ALA A 184 17.68 -17.23 -5.36
C ALA A 184 17.89 -17.29 -3.83
N ASP A 185 16.94 -17.83 -3.07
CA ASP A 185 16.93 -17.86 -1.59
C ASP A 185 17.04 -16.46 -0.96
N ILE A 186 16.43 -15.43 -1.58
CA ILE A 186 16.42 -14.05 -1.10
C ILE A 186 15.06 -13.73 -0.48
N PRO A 187 14.98 -13.28 0.79
CA PRO A 187 13.72 -12.95 1.42
C PRO A 187 13.05 -11.72 0.79
N VAL A 188 11.73 -11.75 0.67
CA VAL A 188 10.93 -10.66 0.15
C VAL A 188 10.12 -10.02 1.27
N TYR A 189 10.35 -8.74 1.51
CA TYR A 189 9.56 -7.96 2.48
C TYR A 189 8.69 -6.92 1.77
N VAL A 190 7.54 -6.68 2.36
CA VAL A 190 6.66 -5.58 2.00
C VAL A 190 6.77 -4.50 3.06
N VAL A 191 6.91 -3.22 2.68
CA VAL A 191 6.85 -2.09 3.61
C VAL A 191 5.67 -1.19 3.27
N THR A 192 4.79 -0.97 4.26
CA THR A 192 3.55 -0.22 4.04
C THR A 192 2.85 0.09 5.36
N ALA A 193 1.97 1.11 5.38
CA ALA A 193 1.06 1.32 6.51
C ALA A 193 0.11 0.11 6.68
N ARG A 194 -0.14 -0.29 7.93
CA ARG A 194 -1.08 -1.38 8.28
C ARG A 194 -2.49 -1.19 7.69
N ASP A 195 -2.87 0.07 7.46
CA ASP A 195 -4.16 0.41 6.89
C ASP A 195 -4.36 -0.07 5.45
N LYS A 196 -3.32 -0.57 4.79
CA LYS A 196 -3.43 -1.24 3.49
C LYS A 196 -3.82 -2.72 3.59
N VAL A 197 -3.90 -3.29 4.79
CA VAL A 197 -4.49 -4.61 4.98
C VAL A 197 -6.00 -4.53 4.74
N SER A 198 -6.50 -5.26 3.76
CA SER A 198 -7.92 -5.29 3.41
C SER A 198 -8.73 -6.06 4.46
N LYS A 199 -9.97 -5.61 4.68
CA LYS A 199 -10.96 -6.39 5.44
C LYS A 199 -11.50 -7.58 4.65
N ASP A 200 -11.44 -7.52 3.30
CA ASP A 200 -12.01 -8.47 2.36
C ASP A 200 -10.92 -9.18 1.57
N ASP A 201 -11.20 -10.43 1.19
CA ASP A 201 -10.29 -11.29 0.42
C ASP A 201 -10.60 -11.21 -1.08
N THR A 202 -10.63 -9.99 -1.62
CA THR A 202 -10.99 -9.79 -3.02
C THR A 202 -9.96 -8.90 -3.72
N PHE A 203 -9.36 -9.43 -4.79
CA PHE A 203 -8.53 -8.68 -5.72
C PHE A 203 -9.38 -8.16 -6.88
N HIS A 204 -9.31 -6.86 -7.14
CA HIS A 204 -9.95 -6.20 -8.28
C HIS A 204 -8.88 -5.88 -9.34
N PRO A 205 -8.77 -6.66 -10.44
CA PRO A 205 -7.82 -6.36 -11.50
C PRO A 205 -8.11 -5.02 -12.17
N GLU A 206 -7.09 -4.22 -12.34
CA GLU A 206 -7.15 -2.94 -13.06
C GLU A 206 -6.25 -2.98 -14.27
N ALA A 207 -6.73 -2.45 -15.41
CA ALA A 207 -5.97 -2.34 -16.64
C ALA A 207 -5.63 -0.88 -16.93
N GLY A 208 -4.38 -0.65 -17.31
CA GLY A 208 -3.93 0.64 -17.82
C GLY A 208 -4.24 0.83 -19.31
N PRO A 209 -4.01 2.04 -19.82
CA PRO A 209 -4.18 2.34 -21.25
C PRO A 209 -3.31 1.41 -22.10
N ALA A 210 -3.91 0.85 -23.17
CA ALA A 210 -3.17 0.00 -24.12
C ALA A 210 -2.01 0.76 -24.77
N THR A 211 -2.16 2.05 -25.00
CA THR A 211 -1.17 2.94 -25.61
C THR A 211 0.13 3.09 -24.83
N GLU A 212 0.14 2.80 -23.55
CA GLU A 212 1.37 2.78 -22.73
C GLU A 212 2.29 1.61 -23.11
N VAL A 213 1.73 0.53 -23.63
CA VAL A 213 2.48 -0.66 -24.04
C VAL A 213 2.73 -0.64 -25.56
N TYR A 214 1.73 -0.26 -26.34
CA TYR A 214 1.80 -0.21 -27.79
C TYR A 214 0.90 0.89 -28.37
N ASP A 215 1.47 1.81 -29.12
CA ASP A 215 0.81 2.95 -29.79
C ASP A 215 0.95 2.93 -31.32
N GLY A 216 1.35 1.77 -31.92
CA GLY A 216 1.48 1.60 -33.36
C GLY A 216 0.15 1.35 -34.08
N GLU A 217 0.21 1.23 -35.41
CA GLU A 217 -0.97 1.12 -36.29
C GLU A 217 -1.50 -0.31 -36.45
N ALA A 218 -0.79 -1.35 -35.98
CA ALA A 218 -1.23 -2.72 -36.14
C ALA A 218 -2.37 -3.08 -35.15
N GLU A 219 -3.35 -3.84 -35.61
CA GLU A 219 -4.41 -4.38 -34.74
C GLU A 219 -3.85 -5.48 -33.83
N LEU A 220 -3.48 -5.11 -32.60
CA LEU A 220 -2.96 -6.01 -31.57
C LEU A 220 -3.91 -6.02 -30.34
N ARG A 221 -4.00 -7.20 -29.70
CA ARG A 221 -4.54 -7.26 -28.35
C ARG A 221 -3.42 -6.87 -27.39
N VAL A 222 -3.65 -5.85 -26.58
CA VAL A 222 -2.70 -5.37 -25.59
C VAL A 222 -3.21 -5.74 -24.20
N ALA A 223 -2.38 -6.37 -23.40
CA ALA A 223 -2.60 -6.59 -21.97
C ALA A 223 -1.68 -5.64 -21.20
N ASN A 224 -2.27 -4.74 -20.40
CA ASN A 224 -1.56 -3.80 -19.53
C ASN A 224 -2.15 -3.87 -18.11
N PRO A 225 -1.95 -4.96 -17.34
CA PRO A 225 -2.38 -5.00 -15.95
C PRO A 225 -1.57 -3.98 -15.15
N GLN A 226 -2.25 -3.15 -14.33
CA GLN A 226 -1.59 -2.16 -13.48
C GLN A 226 -0.99 -2.80 -12.23
N PHE A 227 -1.67 -3.81 -11.70
CA PHE A 227 -1.28 -4.53 -10.49
C PHE A 227 -1.25 -6.03 -10.76
N ASP A 228 -0.40 -6.72 -10.03
CA ASP A 228 -0.42 -8.18 -9.93
C ASP A 228 -0.69 -8.64 -8.48
N LEU A 229 -1.06 -9.89 -8.34
CA LEU A 229 -1.29 -10.55 -7.06
C LEU A 229 -0.11 -11.47 -6.76
N THR A 230 0.69 -11.12 -5.76
CA THR A 230 1.80 -11.94 -5.27
C THR A 230 1.30 -12.83 -4.14
N PRO A 231 1.42 -14.16 -4.24
CA PRO A 231 1.05 -15.08 -3.17
C PRO A 231 1.79 -14.79 -1.86
N GLY A 232 1.08 -14.90 -0.73
CA GLY A 232 1.62 -14.61 0.59
C GLY A 232 2.76 -15.56 1.02
N ASP A 233 2.82 -16.77 0.47
CA ASP A 233 3.90 -17.73 0.69
C ASP A 233 5.24 -17.31 0.07
N LEU A 234 5.25 -16.34 -0.84
CA LEU A 234 6.46 -15.71 -1.38
C LEU A 234 6.94 -14.50 -0.54
N ILE A 235 6.21 -14.13 0.51
CA ILE A 235 6.47 -12.94 1.33
C ILE A 235 6.94 -13.38 2.71
N GLU A 236 8.14 -12.97 3.11
CA GLU A 236 8.71 -13.22 4.44
C GLU A 236 7.93 -12.49 5.54
N GLY A 237 7.43 -11.29 5.24
CA GLY A 237 6.57 -10.53 6.13
C GLY A 237 6.32 -9.11 5.68
N VAL A 238 5.39 -8.46 6.39
CA VAL A 238 4.98 -7.08 6.12
C VAL A 238 5.48 -6.17 7.25
N LEU A 239 6.29 -5.19 6.87
CA LEU A 239 6.87 -4.19 7.77
C LEU A 239 5.93 -2.97 7.81
N THR A 240 5.41 -2.69 9.00
CA THR A 240 4.44 -1.61 9.23
C THR A 240 4.89 -0.70 10.37
N GLU A 241 4.15 0.36 10.62
CA GLU A 241 4.34 1.25 11.78
C GLU A 241 4.25 0.50 13.13
N ASP A 242 3.55 -0.63 13.18
CA ASP A 242 3.42 -1.47 14.37
C ASP A 242 4.49 -2.59 14.45
N GLY A 243 5.43 -2.63 13.50
CA GLY A 243 6.46 -3.66 13.38
C GLY A 243 6.18 -4.68 12.28
N LEU A 244 6.82 -5.86 12.39
CA LEU A 244 6.66 -6.95 11.43
C LEU A 244 5.34 -7.70 11.67
N LEU A 245 4.52 -7.79 10.64
CA LEU A 245 3.34 -8.65 10.59
C LEU A 245 3.68 -9.94 9.85
N ASP A 246 3.47 -11.06 10.52
CA ASP A 246 3.35 -12.39 9.90
C ASP A 246 1.89 -12.62 9.44
N GLN A 247 1.62 -13.80 8.88
CA GLN A 247 0.27 -14.17 8.44
C GLN A 247 -0.80 -13.96 9.53
N ARG A 248 -0.49 -14.33 10.77
CA ARG A 248 -1.43 -14.15 11.88
C ARG A 248 -1.64 -12.68 12.23
N GLY A 249 -0.59 -11.86 12.17
CA GLY A 249 -0.69 -10.41 12.36
C GLY A 249 -1.58 -9.77 11.30
N ILE A 250 -1.44 -10.17 10.04
CA ILE A 250 -2.29 -9.71 8.94
C ILE A 250 -3.76 -10.08 9.19
N GLU A 251 -4.06 -11.31 9.59
CA GLU A 251 -5.42 -11.77 9.91
C GLU A 251 -6.05 -10.97 11.06
N LEU A 252 -5.28 -10.64 12.09
CA LEU A 252 -5.74 -9.83 13.23
C LEU A 252 -6.06 -8.39 12.79
N VAL A 253 -5.20 -7.77 11.97
CA VAL A 253 -5.45 -6.44 11.42
C VAL A 253 -6.70 -6.44 10.53
N ALA A 254 -6.85 -7.43 9.65
CA ALA A 254 -8.03 -7.59 8.81
C ALA A 254 -9.31 -7.76 9.63
N ALA A 255 -9.27 -8.53 10.72
CA ALA A 255 -10.40 -8.70 11.63
C ALA A 255 -10.76 -7.37 12.32
N GLN A 256 -9.77 -6.58 12.75
CA GLN A 256 -10.01 -5.25 13.29
C GLN A 256 -10.66 -4.32 12.27
N HIS A 257 -10.20 -4.33 11.00
CA HIS A 257 -10.80 -3.53 9.94
C HIS A 257 -12.23 -3.96 9.62
N ARG A 258 -12.54 -5.27 9.68
CA ARG A 258 -13.93 -5.76 9.58
C ARG A 258 -14.81 -5.23 10.70
N SER A 259 -14.34 -5.32 11.95
CA SER A 259 -15.07 -4.78 13.10
C SER A 259 -15.31 -3.28 12.98
N ASN A 260 -14.31 -2.51 12.54
CA ASN A 260 -14.47 -1.08 12.32
C ASN A 260 -15.50 -0.76 11.21
N ALA A 261 -15.73 -1.65 10.26
CA ALA A 261 -16.71 -1.45 9.18
C ALA A 261 -18.18 -1.72 9.59
N GLU A 262 -18.43 -2.25 10.81
CA GLU A 262 -19.77 -2.60 11.32
C GLU A 262 -20.54 -1.39 11.88
N TRP A 263 -19.97 -0.17 11.87
CA TRP A 263 -20.62 1.03 12.41
C TRP A 263 -21.98 1.35 11.78
N HIS A 264 -22.25 0.92 10.55
CA HIS A 264 -23.57 1.04 9.89
C HIS A 264 -24.67 0.28 10.63
N THR A 265 -24.35 -0.86 11.23
CA THR A 265 -25.35 -1.69 11.92
C THR A 265 -25.67 -1.19 13.32
N ALA A 266 -24.75 -0.51 13.98
CA ALA A 266 -24.96 0.07 15.30
C ALA A 266 -25.94 1.25 15.29
N ALA A 267 -25.94 2.06 14.23
CA ALA A 267 -26.84 3.21 14.08
C ALA A 267 -28.32 2.81 13.93
N SER A 268 -28.61 1.62 13.40
CA SER A 268 -29.99 1.12 13.19
C SER A 268 -30.66 0.63 14.47
N THR A 269 -29.93 0.42 15.56
CA THR A 269 -30.47 -0.17 16.80
C THR A 269 -30.88 0.90 17.83
N THR A 270 -30.58 2.17 17.63
CA THR A 270 -30.84 3.27 18.59
C THR A 270 -32.14 4.02 18.30
N SER A 271 -32.92 3.62 17.27
CA SER A 271 -34.18 4.25 16.87
C SER A 271 -35.39 3.43 17.37
N HIS A 272 -35.48 3.14 18.65
CA HIS A 272 -36.72 2.63 19.27
C HIS A 272 -37.00 3.35 20.59
#